data_6de51a9058f7dc03eefcd36ad145eb82
#
_entry.id   6de51a9058f7dc03eefcd36ad145eb82
#
_cell.length_a   1.000
_cell.length_b   1.000
_cell.length_c   1.000
_cell.angle_alpha   90.00
_cell.angle_beta   90.00
_cell.angle_gamma   90.00
#
_symmetry.space_group_name_H-M   'P 1'
#
loop_
_entity.id
_entity.type
_entity.pdbx_description
1 polymer ?
#
loop_
_entity_poly.entity_id
_entity_poly.type
_entity_poly.pdbx_seq_one_letter_code
_entity_poly.pdbx_strand_id
1 'polypeptide(L)'
;DAIDISSCKDVLIVNNVIDAGDDGICMKGGAGAAGVAAGPCENINIQDNTVYHAHGGFVIGSEFSGGMKNIVVRNNTFQGTDTGLRFKSAVKRGGTSENIYIDHIYMTDIKDAAITFETTYFDNHVGAKKQTAPVKQEFLPNFQDIHMSDIYVRGCETGVEAHGAEGMVHDITIKNSNIFYTKEAKNIDAACKILLENVRFESFAK
;
A
#
# COMPACT_ATOMS: atom_id res chain seq x y z
N ASP A 1 -10.41 9.64 3.98
CA ASP A 1 -9.52 8.80 4.80
C ASP A 1 -9.93 8.92 6.28
N ALA A 2 -9.69 7.88 7.08
CA ALA A 2 -9.98 7.96 8.52
C ALA A 2 -8.80 8.55 9.29
N ILE A 3 -7.59 8.03 9.09
CA ILE A 3 -6.36 8.52 9.69
C ILE A 3 -5.36 8.82 8.59
N ASP A 4 -5.07 10.09 8.38
CA ASP A 4 -4.05 10.59 7.45
C ASP A 4 -2.83 11.10 8.23
N ILE A 5 -1.70 10.46 8.04
CA ILE A 5 -0.42 10.90 8.61
C ILE A 5 0.41 11.49 7.47
N SER A 6 0.67 12.78 7.53
CA SER A 6 1.41 13.49 6.48
C SER A 6 2.66 14.14 7.03
N SER A 7 3.84 13.72 6.55
CA SER A 7 5.15 14.27 6.91
C SER A 7 5.38 14.36 8.43
N CYS A 8 4.90 13.34 9.17
CA CYS A 8 4.99 13.28 10.62
C CYS A 8 6.11 12.31 11.06
N LYS A 9 6.61 12.51 12.27
CA LYS A 9 7.63 11.65 12.89
C LYS A 9 7.18 11.14 14.25
N ASP A 10 7.71 9.95 14.61
CA ASP A 10 7.53 9.36 15.94
C ASP A 10 6.04 9.18 16.32
N VAL A 11 5.26 8.54 15.43
CA VAL A 11 3.81 8.34 15.59
C VAL A 11 3.50 6.89 15.96
N LEU A 12 2.60 6.72 16.91
CA LEU A 12 2.03 5.44 17.31
C LEU A 12 0.51 5.45 17.05
N ILE A 13 0.03 4.48 16.26
CA ILE A 13 -1.39 4.24 15.97
C ILE A 13 -1.72 2.85 16.49
N VAL A 14 -2.46 2.78 17.61
CA VAL A 14 -2.69 1.51 18.31
C VAL A 14 -4.10 1.38 18.87
N ASN A 15 -4.66 0.16 18.79
CA ASN A 15 -5.96 -0.21 19.35
C ASN A 15 -7.14 0.63 18.83
N ASN A 16 -7.13 0.99 17.56
CA ASN A 16 -8.24 1.72 16.95
C ASN A 16 -9.20 0.76 16.24
N VAL A 17 -10.46 1.13 16.24
CA VAL A 17 -11.51 0.55 15.39
C VAL A 17 -11.93 1.61 14.39
N ILE A 18 -11.76 1.33 13.12
CA ILE A 18 -11.88 2.28 12.01
C ILE A 18 -12.93 1.75 11.03
N ASP A 19 -13.83 2.61 10.61
CA ASP A 19 -14.77 2.38 9.51
C ASP A 19 -14.84 3.64 8.67
N ALA A 20 -14.43 3.57 7.41
CA ALA A 20 -14.25 4.75 6.57
C ALA A 20 -14.77 4.53 5.15
N GLY A 21 -15.22 5.60 4.52
CA GLY A 21 -15.66 5.60 3.13
C GLY A 21 -14.52 5.83 2.12
N ASP A 22 -13.30 6.03 2.58
CA ASP A 22 -12.08 6.13 1.79
C ASP A 22 -10.98 5.29 2.47
N ASP A 23 -9.69 5.63 2.41
CA ASP A 23 -8.62 4.83 3.02
C ASP A 23 -8.73 4.78 4.56
N GLY A 24 -8.36 3.67 5.17
CA GLY A 24 -8.40 3.48 6.62
C GLY A 24 -7.24 4.21 7.32
N ILE A 25 -6.03 3.64 7.29
CA ILE A 25 -4.82 4.25 7.84
C ILE A 25 -3.89 4.56 6.67
N CYS A 26 -3.67 5.85 6.39
CA CYS A 26 -2.97 6.32 5.21
C CYS A 26 -1.74 7.15 5.55
N MET A 27 -0.61 6.82 4.92
CA MET A 27 0.66 7.56 5.03
C MET A 27 0.83 8.44 3.80
N LYS A 28 0.98 9.73 4.01
CA LYS A 28 1.19 10.75 3.00
C LYS A 28 2.50 11.49 3.27
N GLY A 29 3.13 12.00 2.22
CA GLY A 29 4.41 12.73 2.31
C GLY A 29 4.44 13.93 1.36
N GLY A 30 3.25 14.45 1.01
CA GLY A 30 3.10 15.58 0.11
C GLY A 30 3.54 15.29 -1.33
N ALA A 31 3.26 16.21 -2.25
CA ALA A 31 3.55 16.11 -3.67
C ALA A 31 4.68 17.02 -4.09
N GLY A 32 5.59 16.54 -4.93
CA GLY A 32 6.63 17.32 -5.58
C GLY A 32 7.60 17.98 -4.60
N ALA A 33 8.12 19.13 -4.98
CA ALA A 33 9.11 19.88 -4.18
C ALA A 33 8.58 20.28 -2.80
N ALA A 34 7.29 20.56 -2.67
CA ALA A 34 6.68 20.88 -1.38
C ALA A 34 6.68 19.67 -0.44
N GLY A 35 6.39 18.46 -0.96
CA GLY A 35 6.49 17.23 -0.19
C GLY A 35 7.91 16.95 0.27
N VAL A 36 8.90 17.10 -0.61
CA VAL A 36 10.32 16.94 -0.25
C VAL A 36 10.71 17.93 0.85
N ALA A 37 10.29 19.19 0.76
CA ALA A 37 10.59 20.19 1.77
C ALA A 37 9.92 19.91 3.12
N ALA A 38 8.74 19.31 3.13
CA ALA A 38 8.04 18.91 4.35
C ALA A 38 8.72 17.70 5.05
N GLY A 39 9.40 16.86 4.28
CA GLY A 39 10.11 15.68 4.75
C GLY A 39 9.23 14.41 4.84
N PRO A 40 9.83 13.30 5.24
CA PRO A 40 9.17 11.99 5.26
C PRO A 40 8.19 11.81 6.41
N CYS A 41 7.30 10.81 6.24
CA CYS A 41 6.77 10.09 7.40
C CYS A 41 7.87 9.16 7.91
N GLU A 42 8.24 9.29 9.19
CA GLU A 42 9.38 8.56 9.75
C GLU A 42 9.10 8.06 11.16
N ASN A 43 9.58 6.83 11.47
CA ASN A 43 9.40 6.18 12.77
C ASN A 43 7.92 6.02 13.14
N ILE A 44 7.15 5.37 12.28
CA ILE A 44 5.70 5.16 12.49
C ILE A 44 5.46 3.72 12.91
N ASN A 45 4.69 3.53 13.96
CA ASN A 45 4.26 2.21 14.42
C ASN A 45 2.73 2.11 14.40
N ILE A 46 2.21 1.12 13.66
CA ILE A 46 0.78 0.90 13.44
C ILE A 46 0.47 -0.53 13.86
N GLN A 47 -0.19 -0.69 15.01
CA GLN A 47 -0.42 -2.03 15.54
C GLN A 47 -1.78 -2.20 16.23
N ASP A 48 -2.26 -3.44 16.23
CA ASP A 48 -3.47 -3.83 16.96
C ASP A 48 -4.73 -3.03 16.56
N ASN A 49 -4.81 -2.59 15.29
CA ASN A 49 -5.96 -1.87 14.77
C ASN A 49 -6.87 -2.80 13.97
N THR A 50 -8.16 -2.48 13.94
CA THR A 50 -9.15 -3.11 13.08
C THR A 50 -9.75 -2.07 12.14
N VAL A 51 -9.70 -2.34 10.83
CA VAL A 51 -10.24 -1.46 9.79
C VAL A 51 -11.35 -2.16 9.03
N TYR A 52 -12.51 -1.51 8.95
CA TYR A 52 -13.68 -1.97 8.22
C TYR A 52 -13.97 -1.10 6.99
N HIS A 53 -14.40 -1.71 5.88
CA HIS A 53 -15.03 -1.11 4.70
C HIS A 53 -14.26 0.04 3.99
N ALA A 54 -13.03 0.30 4.33
CA ALA A 54 -12.21 1.33 3.72
C ALA A 54 -11.78 0.97 2.28
N HIS A 55 -11.29 1.95 1.49
CA HIS A 55 -10.66 1.67 0.20
C HIS A 55 -9.34 0.91 0.35
N GLY A 56 -8.58 1.15 1.42
CA GLY A 56 -7.41 0.38 1.79
C GLY A 56 -7.28 0.24 3.30
N GLY A 57 -6.88 -0.93 3.79
CA GLY A 57 -6.67 -1.13 5.24
C GLY A 57 -5.48 -0.30 5.74
N PHE A 58 -4.31 -0.54 5.18
CA PHE A 58 -3.11 0.28 5.31
C PHE A 58 -2.67 0.78 3.94
N VAL A 59 -2.38 2.07 3.83
CA VAL A 59 -2.12 2.73 2.56
C VAL A 59 -0.86 3.60 2.62
N ILE A 60 -0.05 3.56 1.59
CA ILE A 60 0.97 4.57 1.28
C ILE A 60 0.56 5.29 0.01
N GLY A 61 0.43 6.60 0.11
CA GLY A 61 0.15 7.45 -1.07
C GLY A 61 -1.28 8.03 -1.11
N SER A 62 -1.62 8.61 -2.24
CA SER A 62 -0.84 8.69 -3.49
C SER A 62 0.32 9.69 -3.46
N GLU A 63 0.29 10.71 -2.62
CA GLU A 63 1.33 11.74 -2.48
C GLU A 63 2.32 11.32 -1.39
N PHE A 64 3.57 10.98 -1.78
CA PHE A 64 4.63 10.68 -0.81
C PHE A 64 6.02 11.15 -1.24
N SER A 65 6.11 12.31 -1.93
CA SER A 65 7.37 12.84 -2.42
C SER A 65 8.39 13.14 -1.32
N GLY A 66 7.93 13.38 -0.08
CA GLY A 66 8.79 13.51 1.09
C GLY A 66 9.42 12.21 1.56
N GLY A 67 8.88 11.07 1.11
CA GLY A 67 9.36 9.73 1.48
C GLY A 67 8.64 9.10 2.67
N MET A 68 8.87 7.79 2.81
CA MET A 68 8.37 6.93 3.89
C MET A 68 9.54 6.17 4.48
N LYS A 69 9.75 6.26 5.79
CA LYS A 69 10.93 5.67 6.41
C LYS A 69 10.66 5.06 7.78
N ASN A 70 11.21 3.87 8.03
CA ASN A 70 11.09 3.20 9.32
C ASN A 70 9.63 3.05 9.76
N ILE A 71 8.81 2.34 8.99
CA ILE A 71 7.40 2.12 9.30
C ILE A 71 7.20 0.65 9.64
N VAL A 72 6.55 0.39 10.77
CA VAL A 72 6.16 -0.94 11.21
C VAL A 72 4.64 -1.04 11.25
N VAL A 73 4.08 -2.03 10.55
CA VAL A 73 2.64 -2.33 10.53
C VAL A 73 2.44 -3.75 11.00
N ARG A 74 1.89 -3.93 12.19
CA ARG A 74 1.86 -5.23 12.85
C ARG A 74 0.53 -5.53 13.51
N ASN A 75 0.11 -6.80 13.50
CA ASN A 75 -1.07 -7.24 14.25
C ASN A 75 -2.35 -6.48 13.88
N ASN A 76 -2.54 -6.09 12.63
CA ASN A 76 -3.75 -5.40 12.22
C ASN A 76 -4.73 -6.34 11.50
N THR A 77 -6.01 -6.04 11.62
CA THR A 77 -7.09 -6.76 10.95
C THR A 77 -7.79 -5.84 9.96
N PHE A 78 -7.94 -6.28 8.72
CA PHE A 78 -8.70 -5.57 7.68
C PHE A 78 -9.87 -6.43 7.24
N GLN A 79 -11.07 -5.89 7.29
CA GLN A 79 -12.30 -6.62 6.98
C GLN A 79 -13.21 -5.84 6.04
N GLY A 80 -13.52 -6.43 4.89
CA GLY A 80 -14.43 -5.84 3.91
C GLY A 80 -13.89 -4.57 3.24
N THR A 81 -12.58 -4.31 3.34
CA THR A 81 -11.93 -3.22 2.60
C THR A 81 -11.85 -3.57 1.12
N ASP A 82 -11.74 -2.56 0.24
CA ASP A 82 -11.56 -2.85 -1.18
C ASP A 82 -10.19 -3.49 -1.40
N THR A 83 -9.14 -2.94 -0.80
CA THR A 83 -7.77 -3.48 -0.81
C THR A 83 -7.24 -3.64 0.62
N GLY A 84 -6.43 -4.64 0.87
CA GLY A 84 -5.82 -4.82 2.20
C GLY A 84 -4.63 -3.89 2.43
N LEU A 85 -3.49 -4.20 1.80
CA LEU A 85 -2.27 -3.40 1.79
C LEU A 85 -2.15 -2.70 0.44
N ARG A 86 -2.17 -1.37 0.45
CA ARG A 86 -2.29 -0.57 -0.77
C ARG A 86 -1.15 0.44 -0.89
N PHE A 87 -0.32 0.26 -1.93
CA PHE A 87 0.78 1.15 -2.28
C PHE A 87 0.46 1.81 -3.63
N LYS A 88 0.04 3.07 -3.59
CA LYS A 88 -0.44 3.79 -4.77
C LYS A 88 0.28 5.10 -4.97
N SER A 89 0.70 5.40 -6.19
CA SER A 89 1.24 6.71 -6.55
C SER A 89 1.26 6.94 -8.06
N ALA A 90 1.75 8.09 -8.46
CA ALA A 90 1.97 8.44 -9.86
C ALA A 90 3.17 9.39 -9.99
N VAL A 91 3.65 9.58 -11.22
CA VAL A 91 4.65 10.59 -11.55
C VAL A 91 4.23 11.97 -11.01
N LYS A 92 5.17 12.75 -10.50
CA LYS A 92 5.04 14.07 -9.83
C LYS A 92 4.57 14.05 -8.38
N ARG A 93 4.19 12.90 -7.85
CA ARG A 93 3.79 12.77 -6.44
C ARG A 93 4.37 11.56 -5.73
N GLY A 94 5.18 10.79 -6.45
CA GLY A 94 5.96 9.69 -5.89
C GLY A 94 7.17 10.17 -5.12
N GLY A 95 7.69 9.28 -4.32
CA GLY A 95 8.88 9.40 -3.51
C GLY A 95 9.47 8.01 -3.30
N THR A 96 10.26 7.83 -2.25
CA THR A 96 10.92 6.57 -1.92
C THR A 96 10.43 6.03 -0.59
N SER A 97 10.09 4.74 -0.55
CA SER A 97 9.90 4.01 0.71
C SER A 97 11.22 3.36 1.13
N GLU A 98 11.48 3.31 2.42
CA GLU A 98 12.70 2.76 3.01
C GLU A 98 12.38 2.13 4.36
N ASN A 99 12.86 0.90 4.57
CA ASN A 99 12.76 0.20 5.84
C ASN A 99 11.31 0.05 6.35
N ILE A 100 10.46 -0.57 5.53
CA ILE A 100 9.04 -0.82 5.83
C ILE A 100 8.85 -2.29 6.19
N TYR A 101 8.35 -2.57 7.39
CA TYR A 101 8.04 -3.91 7.86
C TYR A 101 6.56 -4.08 8.15
N ILE A 102 5.97 -5.14 7.57
CA ILE A 102 4.54 -5.44 7.70
C ILE A 102 4.41 -6.91 8.09
N ASP A 103 3.88 -7.17 9.25
CA ASP A 103 3.76 -8.55 9.71
C ASP A 103 2.47 -8.81 10.53
N HIS A 104 2.07 -10.09 10.59
CA HIS A 104 0.89 -10.53 11.33
C HIS A 104 -0.37 -9.75 10.93
N ILE A 105 -0.66 -9.72 9.63
CA ILE A 105 -1.86 -9.07 9.10
C ILE A 105 -2.92 -10.12 8.79
N TYR A 106 -4.11 -9.91 9.31
CA TYR A 106 -5.27 -10.73 9.05
C TYR A 106 -6.28 -9.96 8.18
N MET A 107 -6.68 -10.57 7.07
CA MET A 107 -7.60 -9.96 6.11
C MET A 107 -8.78 -10.89 5.82
N THR A 108 -9.99 -10.34 5.81
CA THR A 108 -11.21 -11.08 5.43
C THR A 108 -12.07 -10.26 4.51
N ASP A 109 -12.70 -10.94 3.54
CA ASP A 109 -13.67 -10.34 2.63
C ASP A 109 -13.14 -9.10 1.89
N ILE A 110 -11.88 -9.13 1.48
CA ILE A 110 -11.26 -8.10 0.65
C ILE A 110 -11.93 -8.15 -0.73
N LYS A 111 -12.42 -7.00 -1.21
CA LYS A 111 -13.24 -6.97 -2.42
C LYS A 111 -12.41 -7.12 -3.69
N ASP A 112 -11.24 -6.47 -3.74
CA ASP A 112 -10.35 -6.48 -4.90
C ASP A 112 -9.06 -7.25 -4.58
N ALA A 113 -7.94 -6.58 -4.43
CA ALA A 113 -6.65 -7.20 -4.19
C ALA A 113 -6.24 -7.19 -2.70
N ALA A 114 -5.65 -8.28 -2.21
CA ALA A 114 -5.12 -8.30 -0.86
C ALA A 114 -3.91 -7.38 -0.70
N ILE A 115 -3.01 -7.38 -1.68
CA ILE A 115 -1.81 -6.53 -1.71
C ILE A 115 -1.70 -5.93 -3.10
N THR A 116 -1.58 -4.58 -3.20
CA THR A 116 -1.44 -3.91 -4.49
C THR A 116 -0.36 -2.84 -4.49
N PHE A 117 0.40 -2.80 -5.60
CA PHE A 117 1.34 -1.73 -5.96
C PHE A 117 0.89 -1.10 -7.27
N GLU A 118 0.60 0.19 -7.25
CA GLU A 118 0.16 0.94 -8.42
C GLU A 118 0.97 2.22 -8.58
N THR A 119 1.72 2.34 -9.66
CA THR A 119 2.60 3.49 -9.93
C THR A 119 2.05 4.45 -10.98
N THR A 120 0.86 4.17 -11.48
CA THR A 120 0.13 5.00 -12.46
C THR A 120 -1.23 5.44 -11.93
N TYR A 121 -1.37 5.50 -10.62
CA TYR A 121 -2.62 5.81 -9.94
C TYR A 121 -3.21 7.14 -10.42
N PHE A 122 -4.46 7.08 -10.86
CA PHE A 122 -5.23 8.21 -11.29
C PHE A 122 -6.41 8.44 -10.37
N ASP A 123 -6.45 9.60 -9.76
CA ASP A 123 -7.56 10.02 -8.92
C ASP A 123 -8.76 10.41 -9.80
N ASN A 124 -9.84 9.64 -9.73
CA ASN A 124 -11.06 9.88 -10.51
C ASN A 124 -11.97 10.97 -9.89
N HIS A 125 -11.50 11.74 -8.92
CA HIS A 125 -12.30 12.80 -8.33
C HIS A 125 -12.68 13.87 -9.36
N VAL A 126 -13.89 14.38 -9.23
CA VAL A 126 -14.44 15.43 -10.11
C VAL A 126 -13.48 16.64 -10.14
N GLY A 127 -12.87 16.87 -11.30
CA GLY A 127 -11.89 17.93 -11.50
C GLY A 127 -10.46 17.50 -11.80
N ALA A 128 -10.12 16.22 -11.64
CA ALA A 128 -8.83 15.69 -12.05
C ALA A 128 -8.70 15.73 -13.59
N LYS A 129 -7.79 16.56 -14.11
CA LYS A 129 -7.54 16.65 -15.55
C LYS A 129 -6.62 15.51 -15.98
N LYS A 130 -7.05 14.66 -16.92
CA LYS A 130 -6.14 13.74 -17.62
C LYS A 130 -4.93 14.52 -18.16
N GLN A 131 -3.75 14.13 -17.71
CA GLN A 131 -2.54 14.80 -18.12
C GLN A 131 -2.14 14.32 -19.53
N THR A 132 -2.24 15.19 -20.54
CA THR A 132 -1.98 14.89 -21.95
C THR A 132 -0.60 15.38 -22.44
N ALA A 133 0.18 16.06 -21.62
CA ALA A 133 1.50 16.55 -21.97
C ALA A 133 2.61 15.58 -21.56
N PRO A 134 3.75 15.50 -22.30
CA PRO A 134 4.91 14.73 -21.88
C PRO A 134 5.37 15.23 -20.51
N VAL A 135 5.35 14.34 -19.53
CA VAL A 135 5.68 14.64 -18.14
C VAL A 135 7.20 14.52 -18.00
N LYS A 136 7.84 15.57 -17.48
CA LYS A 136 9.19 15.42 -16.93
C LYS A 136 9.16 14.30 -15.90
N GLN A 137 10.12 13.38 -15.95
CA GLN A 137 10.25 12.27 -15.01
C GLN A 137 10.77 12.78 -13.66
N GLU A 138 9.94 13.56 -12.96
CA GLU A 138 10.24 14.10 -11.65
C GLU A 138 9.32 13.45 -10.61
N PHE A 139 9.84 13.18 -9.42
CA PHE A 139 9.09 12.58 -8.31
C PHE A 139 8.40 11.28 -8.72
N LEU A 140 9.19 10.33 -9.22
CA LEU A 140 8.72 8.99 -9.58
C LEU A 140 8.35 8.20 -8.33
N PRO A 141 7.32 7.36 -8.38
CA PRO A 141 7.09 6.36 -7.35
C PRO A 141 8.28 5.39 -7.29
N ASN A 142 8.80 5.17 -6.11
CA ASN A 142 9.82 4.17 -5.85
C ASN A 142 9.44 3.40 -4.58
N PHE A 143 8.62 2.35 -4.75
CA PHE A 143 8.29 1.41 -3.70
C PHE A 143 9.41 0.39 -3.60
N GLN A 144 10.21 0.50 -2.57
CA GLN A 144 11.34 -0.38 -2.30
C GLN A 144 11.48 -0.67 -0.81
N ASP A 145 12.32 -1.67 -0.47
CA ASP A 145 12.69 -2.01 0.90
C ASP A 145 11.44 -2.23 1.79
N ILE A 146 10.52 -3.05 1.26
CA ILE A 146 9.26 -3.41 1.93
C ILE A 146 9.25 -4.90 2.20
N HIS A 147 9.21 -5.26 3.47
CA HIS A 147 9.27 -6.64 3.93
C HIS A 147 7.98 -7.04 4.61
N MET A 148 7.26 -8.00 4.01
CA MET A 148 5.99 -8.51 4.52
C MET A 148 6.15 -9.96 4.96
N SER A 149 5.57 -10.32 6.10
CA SER A 149 5.51 -11.71 6.55
C SER A 149 4.22 -12.01 7.31
N ASP A 150 3.90 -13.28 7.39
CA ASP A 150 2.79 -13.75 8.21
C ASP A 150 1.46 -13.06 7.87
N ILE A 151 1.18 -12.93 6.55
CA ILE A 151 -0.05 -12.37 6.02
C ILE A 151 -1.04 -13.50 5.81
N TYR A 152 -2.20 -13.42 6.45
CA TYR A 152 -3.28 -14.36 6.28
C TYR A 152 -4.50 -13.69 5.66
N VAL A 153 -4.90 -14.14 4.47
CA VAL A 153 -6.03 -13.57 3.71
C VAL A 153 -7.10 -14.63 3.52
N ARG A 154 -8.26 -14.41 4.09
CA ARG A 154 -9.45 -15.24 3.89
C ARG A 154 -10.43 -14.56 2.93
N GLY A 155 -10.11 -14.66 1.63
CA GLY A 155 -10.96 -14.16 0.55
C GLY A 155 -10.57 -12.77 0.05
N CYS A 156 -10.11 -12.75 -1.19
CA CYS A 156 -9.92 -11.57 -2.02
C CYS A 156 -10.22 -11.96 -3.48
N GLU A 157 -10.34 -11.01 -4.41
CA GLU A 157 -10.36 -11.36 -5.83
C GLU A 157 -8.97 -11.76 -6.30
N THR A 158 -8.00 -10.87 -6.13
CA THR A 158 -6.60 -11.06 -6.53
C THR A 158 -5.69 -11.10 -5.30
N GLY A 159 -4.78 -12.06 -5.25
CA GLY A 159 -3.84 -12.18 -4.13
C GLY A 159 -2.85 -11.03 -4.08
N VAL A 160 -2.06 -10.87 -5.12
CA VAL A 160 -1.05 -9.79 -5.25
C VAL A 160 -1.13 -9.15 -6.62
N GLU A 161 -1.31 -7.84 -6.66
CA GLU A 161 -1.21 -7.02 -7.88
C GLU A 161 0.00 -6.09 -7.82
N ALA A 162 0.70 -5.92 -8.94
CA ALA A 162 1.76 -4.94 -9.04
C ALA A 162 1.91 -4.41 -10.47
N HIS A 163 1.69 -3.11 -10.64
CA HIS A 163 1.75 -2.43 -11.91
C HIS A 163 2.70 -1.25 -11.86
N GLY A 164 3.73 -1.29 -12.71
CA GLY A 164 4.73 -0.23 -12.72
C GLY A 164 5.83 -0.43 -13.76
N ALA A 165 6.54 0.66 -14.06
CA ALA A 165 7.73 0.63 -14.90
C ALA A 165 8.94 0.09 -14.11
N GLU A 166 10.00 -0.21 -14.84
CA GLU A 166 11.25 -0.69 -14.25
C GLU A 166 11.80 0.29 -13.20
N GLY A 167 12.20 -0.26 -12.05
CA GLY A 167 12.74 0.50 -10.92
C GLY A 167 11.70 1.19 -10.03
N MET A 168 10.40 1.06 -10.33
CA MET A 168 9.35 1.67 -9.49
C MET A 168 8.83 0.75 -8.38
N VAL A 169 8.95 -0.57 -8.56
CA VAL A 169 8.57 -1.58 -7.55
C VAL A 169 9.66 -2.64 -7.51
N HIS A 170 10.51 -2.60 -6.50
CA HIS A 170 11.61 -3.55 -6.33
C HIS A 170 12.01 -3.71 -4.86
N ASP A 171 12.83 -4.68 -4.57
CA ASP A 171 13.23 -4.99 -3.18
C ASP A 171 12.01 -5.22 -2.26
N ILE A 172 11.00 -5.89 -2.80
CA ILE A 172 9.80 -6.27 -2.06
C ILE A 172 9.89 -7.75 -1.72
N THR A 173 9.64 -8.11 -0.47
CA THR A 173 9.55 -9.50 -0.05
C THR A 173 8.21 -9.80 0.62
N ILE A 174 7.61 -10.95 0.27
CA ILE A 174 6.41 -11.48 0.95
C ILE A 174 6.74 -12.91 1.37
N LYS A 175 6.68 -13.19 2.67
CA LYS A 175 7.09 -14.48 3.23
C LYS A 175 6.02 -15.11 4.11
N ASN A 176 6.07 -16.45 4.25
CA ASN A 176 5.30 -17.20 5.24
C ASN A 176 3.81 -16.85 5.27
N SER A 177 3.18 -16.72 4.13
CA SER A 177 1.85 -16.16 4.00
C SER A 177 0.87 -17.12 3.33
N ASN A 178 -0.41 -17.02 3.69
CA ASN A 178 -1.49 -17.80 3.09
C ASN A 178 -2.56 -16.88 2.52
N ILE A 179 -2.80 -16.98 1.23
CA ILE A 179 -3.72 -16.09 0.51
C ILE A 179 -4.77 -16.91 -0.24
N PHE A 180 -6.02 -16.81 0.19
CA PHE A 180 -7.17 -17.43 -0.47
C PHE A 180 -7.84 -16.41 -1.39
N TYR A 181 -7.88 -16.72 -2.68
CA TYR A 181 -8.38 -15.82 -3.73
C TYR A 181 -9.50 -16.45 -4.55
N THR A 182 -10.31 -15.64 -5.22
CA THR A 182 -11.44 -16.11 -6.05
C THR A 182 -11.17 -16.01 -7.55
N LYS A 183 -10.32 -15.08 -7.99
CA LYS A 183 -10.08 -14.79 -9.41
C LYS A 183 -8.68 -15.20 -9.84
N GLU A 184 -7.66 -14.61 -9.27
CA GLU A 184 -6.27 -14.92 -9.63
C GLU A 184 -5.29 -14.78 -8.45
N ALA A 185 -4.28 -15.62 -8.44
CA ALA A 185 -3.28 -15.60 -7.38
C ALA A 185 -2.41 -14.34 -7.45
N LYS A 186 -2.02 -13.96 -8.67
CA LYS A 186 -1.05 -12.89 -8.91
C LYS A 186 -1.29 -12.23 -10.27
N ASN A 187 -1.18 -10.90 -10.28
CA ASN A 187 -1.18 -10.07 -11.48
C ASN A 187 -0.02 -9.07 -11.37
N ILE A 188 1.18 -9.49 -11.74
CA ILE A 188 2.42 -8.76 -11.50
C ILE A 188 3.11 -8.48 -12.82
N ASP A 189 3.31 -7.21 -13.14
CA ASP A 189 4.10 -6.79 -14.32
C ASP A 189 5.53 -7.29 -14.23
N ALA A 190 6.12 -7.69 -15.35
CA ALA A 190 7.48 -8.23 -15.40
C ALA A 190 8.55 -7.23 -14.89
N ALA A 191 8.26 -5.94 -14.94
CA ALA A 191 9.12 -4.87 -14.42
C ALA A 191 9.12 -4.79 -12.90
N CYS A 192 8.05 -5.25 -12.23
CA CYS A 192 7.95 -5.26 -10.76
C CYS A 192 8.72 -6.45 -10.18
N LYS A 193 9.56 -6.20 -9.19
CA LYS A 193 10.42 -7.22 -8.56
C LYS A 193 9.96 -7.52 -7.13
N ILE A 194 9.18 -8.59 -7.00
CA ILE A 194 8.62 -9.07 -5.73
C ILE A 194 9.10 -10.50 -5.51
N LEU A 195 9.80 -10.73 -4.41
CA LEU A 195 10.22 -12.06 -3.98
C LEU A 195 9.11 -12.69 -3.12
N LEU A 196 8.62 -13.84 -3.55
CA LEU A 196 7.66 -14.65 -2.82
C LEU A 196 8.37 -15.88 -2.23
N GLU A 197 8.39 -16.00 -0.92
CA GLU A 197 9.07 -17.08 -0.22
C GLU A 197 8.12 -17.75 0.77
N ASN A 198 7.85 -19.04 0.58
CA ASN A 198 6.88 -19.77 1.40
C ASN A 198 5.50 -19.09 1.44
N VAL A 199 5.00 -18.68 0.27
CA VAL A 199 3.66 -18.08 0.13
C VAL A 199 2.75 -19.09 -0.55
N ARG A 200 1.68 -19.44 0.14
CA ARG A 200 0.65 -20.36 -0.37
C ARG A 200 -0.51 -19.56 -0.95
N PHE A 201 -0.83 -19.83 -2.19
CA PHE A 201 -2.02 -19.29 -2.86
C PHE A 201 -3.02 -20.42 -3.08
N GLU A 202 -4.24 -20.25 -2.63
CA GLU A 202 -5.32 -21.21 -2.84
C GLU A 202 -6.54 -20.54 -3.46
N SER A 203 -7.10 -21.21 -4.49
CA SER A 203 -8.37 -20.79 -5.04
C SER A 203 -9.48 -21.05 -4.03
N PHE A 204 -10.26 -20.02 -3.76
CA PHE A 204 -11.37 -20.05 -2.84
C PHE A 204 -12.68 -19.93 -3.63
N ALA A 205 -13.32 -21.06 -3.89
CA ALA A 205 -14.65 -21.05 -4.50
C ALA A 205 -15.68 -20.51 -3.48
N LYS A 206 -16.39 -19.48 -3.85
CA LYS A 206 -17.56 -19.01 -3.08
C LYS A 206 -18.72 -19.95 -3.25
#